data_d11926c929c6a890999b82f50f76f915
#
_entry.id   d11926c929c6a890999b82f50f76f915
#
_cell.length_a   1.000
_cell.length_b   1.000
_cell.length_c   1.000
_cell.angle_alpha   90.00
_cell.angle_beta   90.00
_cell.angle_gamma   90.00
#
_symmetry.space_group_name_H-M   'P 1'
#
loop_
_entity.id
_entity.type
_entity.pdbx_description
1 polymer ?
#
loop_
_entity_poly.entity_id
_entity_poly.type
_entity_poly.pdbx_seq_one_letter_code
_entity_poly.pdbx_strand_id
1 'polypeptide(L)'
;MANNSRPVNPDVPRFEVFVPPQAGPLPNNGRLGVLGGAYNPITRAHLLLARHSREQFKLDEIIYVLPKILPNKPFVGASLEHRLEMMRLGISGIAYISLGVCSHGLFLDIYSGLQQIYPQKPEIFFITGRDAAERILTWPYDDPAAVLAKMFAGFQLLVFQRQGSLDLPENPLMQKYANRIHNLEMRENLDYISSTEVRQLVSEGQPIADLVPREVAIFIQKHNLYRDFAEQ
;
A
#
# COMPACT_ATOMS: atom_id res chain seq x y z
N MET A 1 -5.62 13.92 -35.90
CA MET A 1 -6.13 12.98 -34.89
C MET A 1 -6.46 13.79 -33.65
N ALA A 2 -7.75 13.99 -33.38
CA ALA A 2 -8.20 14.85 -32.29
C ALA A 2 -7.92 14.17 -30.94
N ASN A 3 -7.14 14.86 -30.10
CA ASN A 3 -6.86 14.45 -28.74
C ASN A 3 -8.12 14.66 -27.88
N ASN A 4 -8.89 13.58 -27.69
CA ASN A 4 -10.18 13.60 -26.99
C ASN A 4 -9.94 13.48 -25.48
N SER A 5 -9.19 14.42 -24.90
CA SER A 5 -9.05 14.54 -23.44
C SER A 5 -10.34 15.11 -22.87
N ARG A 6 -11.22 14.23 -22.35
CA ARG A 6 -12.37 14.66 -21.56
C ARG A 6 -11.88 15.57 -20.42
N PRO A 7 -12.62 16.66 -20.10
CA PRO A 7 -12.27 17.52 -18.98
C PRO A 7 -12.21 16.67 -17.71
N VAL A 8 -11.09 16.81 -16.98
CA VAL A 8 -10.78 16.05 -15.78
C VAL A 8 -11.58 16.64 -14.64
N ASN A 9 -12.56 15.88 -14.10
CA ASN A 9 -13.13 16.21 -12.80
C ASN A 9 -12.05 15.88 -11.73
N PRO A 10 -11.49 16.88 -11.01
CA PRO A 10 -10.45 16.64 -10.00
C PRO A 10 -10.93 15.81 -8.81
N ASP A 11 -12.25 15.69 -8.62
CA ASP A 11 -12.87 14.98 -7.49
C ASP A 11 -13.05 13.47 -7.72
N VAL A 12 -12.80 12.97 -8.93
CA VAL A 12 -12.93 11.54 -9.24
C VAL A 12 -11.55 10.87 -9.19
N PRO A 13 -11.31 9.94 -8.25
CA PRO A 13 -10.06 9.20 -8.18
C PRO A 13 -9.76 8.45 -9.48
N ARG A 14 -8.53 8.59 -9.97
CA ARG A 14 -8.03 7.87 -11.14
C ARG A 14 -7.09 6.79 -10.69
N PHE A 15 -7.23 5.64 -11.30
CA PHE A 15 -6.37 4.50 -11.06
C PHE A 15 -5.79 3.97 -12.37
N GLU A 16 -4.50 3.68 -12.36
CA GLU A 16 -3.77 3.14 -13.49
C GLU A 16 -2.94 1.94 -13.02
N VAL A 17 -3.04 0.81 -13.72
CA VAL A 17 -2.16 -0.34 -13.50
C VAL A 17 -0.86 -0.10 -14.24
N PHE A 18 0.22 0.07 -13.50
CA PHE A 18 1.56 0.32 -14.05
C PHE A 18 2.30 -0.99 -14.40
N VAL A 19 2.15 -2.01 -13.54
CA VAL A 19 2.66 -3.36 -13.79
C VAL A 19 1.53 -4.35 -13.52
N PRO A 20 1.01 -5.05 -14.55
CA PRO A 20 0.00 -6.07 -14.34
C PRO A 20 0.58 -7.33 -13.67
N PRO A 21 -0.25 -8.15 -13.01
CA PRO A 21 0.20 -9.40 -12.42
C PRO A 21 0.61 -10.40 -13.51
N GLN A 22 1.76 -11.07 -13.32
CA GLN A 22 2.25 -12.07 -14.27
C GLN A 22 1.45 -13.39 -14.20
N ALA A 23 0.74 -13.64 -13.10
CA ALA A 23 -0.13 -14.79 -12.93
C ALA A 23 -1.40 -14.76 -13.81
N GLY A 24 -1.62 -13.66 -14.52
CA GLY A 24 -2.82 -13.43 -15.32
C GLY A 24 -3.90 -12.65 -14.57
N PRO A 25 -5.09 -12.48 -15.17
CA PRO A 25 -6.17 -11.71 -14.57
C PRO A 25 -6.73 -12.39 -13.33
N LEU A 26 -7.20 -11.58 -12.40
CA LEU A 26 -7.85 -12.05 -11.17
C LEU A 26 -9.09 -12.90 -11.51
N PRO A 27 -9.28 -14.08 -10.89
CA PRO A 27 -10.45 -14.93 -11.16
C PRO A 27 -11.76 -14.28 -10.71
N ASN A 28 -12.88 -14.76 -11.26
CA ASN A 28 -14.20 -14.40 -10.75
C ASN A 28 -14.31 -14.80 -9.27
N ASN A 29 -14.84 -13.92 -8.43
CA ASN A 29 -14.84 -14.05 -6.97
C ASN A 29 -13.42 -14.15 -6.34
N GLY A 30 -12.41 -13.67 -7.05
CA GLY A 30 -11.04 -13.62 -6.54
C GLY A 30 -10.89 -12.68 -5.37
N ARG A 31 -9.79 -12.85 -4.63
CA ARG A 31 -9.45 -12.09 -3.43
C ARG A 31 -8.25 -11.19 -3.71
N LEU A 32 -8.46 -9.89 -3.61
CA LEU A 32 -7.47 -8.86 -3.91
C LEU A 32 -6.95 -8.23 -2.62
N GLY A 33 -5.65 -8.36 -2.37
CA GLY A 33 -4.95 -7.59 -1.34
C GLY A 33 -4.51 -6.23 -1.89
N VAL A 34 -4.68 -5.17 -1.10
CA VAL A 34 -4.30 -3.80 -1.46
C VAL A 34 -3.31 -3.26 -0.44
N LEU A 35 -2.11 -2.98 -0.88
CA LEU A 35 -1.05 -2.36 -0.09
C LEU A 35 -0.81 -0.93 -0.59
N GLY A 36 -1.33 0.06 0.14
CA GLY A 36 -1.09 1.48 -0.13
C GLY A 36 0.12 2.00 0.65
N GLY A 37 0.99 2.77 -0.01
CA GLY A 37 2.16 3.32 0.66
C GLY A 37 2.97 4.30 -0.17
N ALA A 38 3.90 5.01 0.48
CA ALA A 38 4.82 5.93 -0.20
C ALA A 38 5.97 5.20 -0.94
N TYR A 39 6.38 4.03 -0.45
CA TYR A 39 7.46 3.18 -0.99
C TYR A 39 8.72 3.97 -1.35
N ASN A 40 9.28 4.62 -0.37
CA ASN A 40 10.41 5.54 -0.54
C ASN A 40 11.65 5.13 0.30
N PRO A 41 12.31 4.00 -0.05
CA PRO A 41 12.00 3.02 -1.10
C PRO A 41 11.06 1.88 -0.67
N ILE A 42 10.72 0.96 -1.59
CA ILE A 42 10.20 -0.36 -1.25
C ILE A 42 11.25 -1.16 -0.49
N THR A 43 10.82 -1.91 0.53
CA THR A 43 11.72 -2.70 1.40
C THR A 43 11.34 -4.18 1.42
N ARG A 44 12.21 -5.02 1.96
CA ARG A 44 11.93 -6.45 2.18
C ARG A 44 10.73 -6.65 3.11
N ALA A 45 10.52 -5.76 4.09
CA ALA A 45 9.35 -5.82 4.97
C ALA A 45 8.03 -5.71 4.18
N HIS A 46 7.96 -4.83 3.17
CA HIS A 46 6.78 -4.73 2.31
C HIS A 46 6.53 -6.05 1.55
N LEU A 47 7.56 -6.69 1.01
CA LEU A 47 7.43 -7.96 0.29
C LEU A 47 7.02 -9.12 1.20
N LEU A 48 7.58 -9.18 2.41
CA LEU A 48 7.21 -10.17 3.42
C LEU A 48 5.77 -9.99 3.88
N LEU A 49 5.34 -8.74 4.10
CA LEU A 49 3.96 -8.43 4.45
C LEU A 49 2.98 -8.91 3.35
N ALA A 50 3.29 -8.67 2.08
CA ALA A 50 2.50 -9.18 0.96
C ALA A 50 2.43 -10.71 0.96
N ARG A 51 3.56 -11.38 1.14
CA ARG A 51 3.61 -12.85 1.19
C ARG A 51 2.76 -13.42 2.32
N HIS A 52 2.92 -12.91 3.55
CA HIS A 52 2.13 -13.38 4.71
C HIS A 52 0.64 -13.12 4.53
N SER A 53 0.26 -11.95 4.04
CA SER A 53 -1.14 -11.63 3.75
C SER A 53 -1.73 -12.60 2.75
N ARG A 54 -0.99 -12.89 1.66
CA ARG A 54 -1.41 -13.85 0.64
C ARG A 54 -1.62 -15.25 1.22
N GLU A 55 -0.68 -15.74 2.01
CA GLU A 55 -0.71 -17.09 2.58
C GLU A 55 -1.87 -17.24 3.58
N GLN A 56 -2.04 -16.29 4.51
CA GLN A 56 -3.04 -16.37 5.58
C GLN A 56 -4.47 -16.16 5.05
N PHE A 57 -4.64 -15.24 4.13
CA PHE A 57 -5.96 -14.85 3.63
C PHE A 57 -6.28 -15.39 2.23
N LYS A 58 -5.43 -16.27 1.67
CA LYS A 58 -5.62 -16.90 0.36
C LYS A 58 -5.89 -15.87 -0.74
N LEU A 59 -5.10 -14.78 -0.75
CA LEU A 59 -5.24 -13.74 -1.75
C LEU A 59 -4.70 -14.23 -3.10
N ASP A 60 -5.46 -14.00 -4.17
CA ASP A 60 -5.07 -14.39 -5.52
C ASP A 60 -4.07 -13.40 -6.10
N GLU A 61 -4.30 -12.12 -5.85
CA GLU A 61 -3.44 -11.01 -6.27
C GLU A 61 -3.19 -10.05 -5.11
N ILE A 62 -2.02 -9.41 -5.12
CA ILE A 62 -1.74 -8.26 -4.26
C ILE A 62 -1.32 -7.09 -5.14
N ILE A 63 -2.08 -6.00 -5.06
CA ILE A 63 -1.74 -4.76 -5.75
C ILE A 63 -1.06 -3.78 -4.78
N TYR A 64 0.16 -3.39 -5.12
CA TYR A 64 0.80 -2.24 -4.48
C TYR A 64 0.26 -0.96 -5.10
N VAL A 65 -0.16 -0.03 -4.27
CA VAL A 65 -0.73 1.25 -4.73
C VAL A 65 0.16 2.40 -4.28
N LEU A 66 0.71 3.11 -5.25
CA LEU A 66 1.46 4.34 -5.04
C LEU A 66 0.53 5.54 -5.28
N PRO A 67 0.09 6.26 -4.24
CA PRO A 67 -0.70 7.47 -4.43
C PRO A 67 0.17 8.62 -4.94
N LYS A 68 -0.34 9.41 -5.88
CA LYS A 68 0.32 10.65 -6.36
C LYS A 68 0.30 11.74 -5.29
N ILE A 69 -0.77 11.79 -4.51
CA ILE A 69 -0.93 12.71 -3.38
C ILE A 69 -1.08 11.87 -2.11
N LEU A 70 -0.17 12.06 -1.16
CA LEU A 70 -0.32 11.48 0.18
C LEU A 70 -1.09 12.47 1.05
N PRO A 71 -2.14 12.01 1.76
CA PRO A 71 -2.80 12.86 2.74
C PRO A 71 -1.77 13.24 3.83
N ASN A 72 -1.60 14.54 4.05
CA ASN A 72 -0.83 15.14 5.14
C ASN A 72 0.70 14.91 5.16
N LYS A 73 1.32 14.53 4.03
CA LYS A 73 2.79 14.45 3.97
C LYS A 73 3.33 15.00 2.65
N PRO A 74 4.27 15.97 2.68
CA PRO A 74 5.04 16.28 1.50
C PRO A 74 5.89 15.07 1.10
N PHE A 75 6.10 14.88 -0.19
CA PHE A 75 7.06 13.88 -0.66
C PHE A 75 8.48 14.41 -0.45
N VAL A 76 9.21 13.74 0.42
CA VAL A 76 10.66 14.00 0.64
C VAL A 76 11.41 12.78 0.12
N GLY A 77 12.55 12.99 -0.56
CA GLY A 77 13.41 11.93 -1.07
C GLY A 77 13.23 11.66 -2.57
N ALA A 78 13.04 10.40 -2.97
CA ALA A 78 12.98 10.01 -4.37
C ALA A 78 11.72 10.52 -5.09
N SER A 79 11.86 10.92 -6.37
CA SER A 79 10.74 11.32 -7.23
C SER A 79 9.72 10.19 -7.41
N LEU A 80 8.53 10.51 -7.93
CA LEU A 80 7.51 9.52 -8.25
C LEU A 80 8.04 8.45 -9.21
N GLU A 81 8.77 8.87 -10.24
CA GLU A 81 9.35 7.99 -11.26
C GLU A 81 10.39 7.05 -10.66
N HIS A 82 11.28 7.56 -9.81
CA HIS A 82 12.27 6.73 -9.11
C HIS A 82 11.59 5.71 -8.19
N ARG A 83 10.54 6.10 -7.48
CA ARG A 83 9.79 5.17 -6.61
C ARG A 83 9.08 4.09 -7.40
N LEU A 84 8.42 4.45 -8.51
CA LEU A 84 7.79 3.48 -9.41
C LEU A 84 8.81 2.47 -9.97
N GLU A 85 9.98 2.94 -10.39
CA GLU A 85 11.02 2.06 -10.89
C GLU A 85 11.59 1.14 -9.79
N MET A 86 11.85 1.66 -8.60
CA MET A 86 12.27 0.83 -7.46
C MET A 86 11.21 -0.22 -7.09
N MET A 87 9.92 0.12 -7.16
CA MET A 87 8.84 -0.84 -6.93
C MET A 87 8.81 -1.91 -8.02
N ARG A 88 8.89 -1.52 -9.31
CA ARG A 88 8.93 -2.45 -10.44
C ARG A 88 10.10 -3.44 -10.32
N LEU A 89 11.28 -2.95 -9.95
CA LEU A 89 12.46 -3.77 -9.70
C LEU A 89 12.26 -4.70 -8.51
N GLY A 90 11.71 -4.16 -7.41
CA GLY A 90 11.52 -4.91 -6.17
C GLY A 90 10.51 -6.05 -6.25
N ILE A 91 9.48 -5.92 -7.13
CA ILE A 91 8.45 -6.96 -7.32
C ILE A 91 8.75 -7.90 -8.50
N SER A 92 9.85 -7.68 -9.21
CA SER A 92 10.22 -8.47 -10.39
C SER A 92 10.28 -9.97 -10.08
N GLY A 93 9.60 -10.78 -10.91
CA GLY A 93 9.55 -12.24 -10.74
C GLY A 93 8.53 -12.73 -9.69
N ILE A 94 7.75 -11.86 -9.07
CA ILE A 94 6.69 -12.25 -8.14
C ILE A 94 5.35 -12.20 -8.86
N ALA A 95 4.90 -13.35 -9.36
CA ALA A 95 3.82 -13.44 -10.33
C ALA A 95 2.45 -12.93 -9.85
N TYR A 96 2.18 -12.99 -8.55
CA TYR A 96 0.91 -12.58 -7.94
C TYR A 96 0.88 -11.10 -7.51
N ILE A 97 1.94 -10.36 -7.77
CA ILE A 97 2.01 -8.94 -7.41
C ILE A 97 1.82 -8.06 -8.64
N SER A 98 0.98 -7.06 -8.50
CA SER A 98 0.79 -5.96 -9.44
C SER A 98 1.15 -4.61 -8.81
N LEU A 99 1.34 -3.59 -9.63
CA LEU A 99 1.64 -2.22 -9.21
C LEU A 99 0.67 -1.26 -9.88
N GLY A 100 0.00 -0.46 -9.07
CA GLY A 100 -0.90 0.59 -9.55
C GLY A 100 -0.55 1.97 -8.97
N VAL A 101 -1.00 2.98 -9.67
CA VAL A 101 -0.90 4.39 -9.28
C VAL A 101 -2.30 4.95 -9.11
N CYS A 102 -2.58 5.54 -7.94
CA CYS A 102 -3.82 6.24 -7.68
C CYS A 102 -3.56 7.75 -7.57
N SER A 103 -4.46 8.56 -8.13
CA SER A 103 -4.36 10.03 -8.00
C SER A 103 -4.47 10.50 -6.55
N HIS A 104 -5.21 9.78 -5.70
CA HIS A 104 -5.51 10.09 -4.31
C HIS A 104 -5.07 8.95 -3.39
N GLY A 105 -4.88 9.24 -2.10
CA GLY A 105 -4.30 8.29 -1.14
C GLY A 105 -5.24 7.80 -0.05
N LEU A 106 -6.49 8.23 0.01
CA LEU A 106 -7.45 7.70 0.96
C LEU A 106 -7.96 6.32 0.52
N PHE A 107 -8.26 5.44 1.45
CA PHE A 107 -8.72 4.07 1.15
C PHE A 107 -9.99 4.05 0.29
N LEU A 108 -10.93 4.95 0.53
CA LEU A 108 -12.14 5.06 -0.29
C LEU A 108 -11.84 5.53 -1.71
N ASP A 109 -10.85 6.38 -1.91
CA ASP A 109 -10.43 6.83 -3.23
C ASP A 109 -9.77 5.69 -4.00
N ILE A 110 -8.84 4.98 -3.35
CA ILE A 110 -8.19 3.80 -3.92
C ILE A 110 -9.26 2.74 -4.26
N TYR A 111 -10.19 2.47 -3.35
CA TYR A 111 -11.30 1.54 -3.59
C TYR A 111 -12.15 1.95 -4.81
N SER A 112 -12.52 3.22 -4.92
CA SER A 112 -13.28 3.74 -6.06
C SER A 112 -12.51 3.59 -7.38
N GLY A 113 -11.20 3.79 -7.35
CA GLY A 113 -10.33 3.55 -8.50
C GLY A 113 -10.25 2.07 -8.89
N LEU A 114 -10.10 1.18 -7.91
CA LEU A 114 -10.05 -0.27 -8.13
C LEU A 114 -11.34 -0.81 -8.75
N GLN A 115 -12.50 -0.30 -8.36
CA GLN A 115 -13.78 -0.69 -8.96
C GLN A 115 -13.86 -0.40 -10.47
N GLN A 116 -13.09 0.57 -10.97
CA GLN A 116 -13.05 0.91 -12.40
C GLN A 116 -12.22 -0.09 -13.22
N ILE A 117 -11.21 -0.71 -12.60
CA ILE A 117 -10.24 -1.60 -13.27
C ILE A 117 -10.49 -3.09 -13.01
N TYR A 118 -11.28 -3.43 -11.99
CA TYR A 118 -11.65 -4.81 -11.65
C TYR A 118 -13.18 -5.03 -11.85
N PRO A 119 -13.65 -5.24 -13.09
CA PRO A 119 -15.08 -5.41 -13.38
C PRO A 119 -15.69 -6.65 -12.75
N GLN A 120 -14.87 -7.67 -12.41
CA GLN A 120 -15.26 -8.90 -11.71
C GLN A 120 -15.58 -8.69 -10.23
N LYS A 121 -15.37 -7.48 -9.69
CA LYS A 121 -15.67 -7.06 -8.31
C LYS A 121 -15.12 -8.06 -7.27
N PRO A 122 -13.80 -8.21 -7.16
CA PRO A 122 -13.18 -9.13 -6.21
C PRO A 122 -13.53 -8.75 -4.76
N GLU A 123 -13.35 -9.70 -3.85
CA GLU A 123 -13.31 -9.42 -2.43
C GLU A 123 -12.02 -8.66 -2.12
N ILE A 124 -12.13 -7.45 -1.58
CA ILE A 124 -10.99 -6.53 -1.38
C ILE A 124 -10.56 -6.48 0.08
N PHE A 125 -9.25 -6.61 0.29
CA PHE A 125 -8.60 -6.55 1.60
C PHE A 125 -7.52 -5.47 1.60
N PHE A 126 -7.74 -4.37 2.33
CA PHE A 126 -6.69 -3.38 2.56
C PHE A 126 -5.76 -3.88 3.67
N ILE A 127 -4.48 -3.96 3.35
CA ILE A 127 -3.42 -4.41 4.25
C ILE A 127 -2.73 -3.18 4.81
N THR A 128 -2.72 -3.02 6.13
CA THR A 128 -2.22 -1.81 6.78
C THR A 128 -1.64 -2.11 8.16
N GLY A 129 -0.74 -1.24 8.63
CA GLY A 129 -0.26 -1.29 10.00
C GLY A 129 -1.29 -0.75 11.00
N ARG A 130 -1.12 -1.12 12.27
CA ARG A 130 -1.99 -0.71 13.37
C ARG A 130 -2.22 0.81 13.41
N ASP A 131 -1.16 1.62 13.42
CA ASP A 131 -1.26 3.08 13.54
C ASP A 131 -2.10 3.71 12.40
N ALA A 132 -1.95 3.17 11.18
CA ALA A 132 -2.73 3.64 10.05
C ALA A 132 -4.19 3.17 10.13
N ALA A 133 -4.44 1.93 10.59
CA ALA A 133 -5.78 1.42 10.83
C ALA A 133 -6.49 2.27 11.90
N GLU A 134 -5.88 2.49 13.06
CA GLU A 134 -6.42 3.33 14.13
C GLU A 134 -6.75 4.74 13.63
N ARG A 135 -5.84 5.37 12.88
CA ARG A 135 -6.06 6.71 12.32
C ARG A 135 -7.26 6.74 11.37
N ILE A 136 -7.42 5.75 10.51
CA ILE A 136 -8.54 5.67 9.56
C ILE A 136 -9.86 5.46 10.32
N LEU A 137 -9.85 4.58 11.31
CA LEU A 137 -11.05 4.24 12.07
C LEU A 137 -11.49 5.35 13.01
N THR A 138 -10.55 6.20 13.50
CA THR A 138 -10.81 7.29 14.44
C THR A 138 -10.75 8.68 13.81
N TRP A 139 -10.61 8.76 12.47
CA TRP A 139 -10.55 10.03 11.77
C TRP A 139 -11.82 10.86 12.03
N PRO A 140 -11.70 12.18 12.25
CA PRO A 140 -12.85 13.04 12.51
C PRO A 140 -13.62 13.33 11.21
N TYR A 141 -14.30 12.30 10.71
CA TYR A 141 -15.20 12.44 9.55
C TYR A 141 -16.42 13.29 9.94
N ASP A 142 -17.00 14.01 8.98
CA ASP A 142 -18.27 14.74 9.20
C ASP A 142 -19.41 13.78 9.58
N ASP A 143 -19.45 12.59 8.97
CA ASP A 143 -20.35 11.48 9.34
C ASP A 143 -19.55 10.16 9.42
N PRO A 144 -18.98 9.85 10.60
CA PRO A 144 -18.21 8.62 10.79
C PRO A 144 -19.01 7.34 10.51
N ALA A 145 -20.31 7.34 10.83
CA ALA A 145 -21.16 6.16 10.63
C ALA A 145 -21.36 5.87 9.15
N ALA A 146 -21.64 6.88 8.35
CA ALA A 146 -21.80 6.73 6.89
C ALA A 146 -20.49 6.35 6.20
N VAL A 147 -19.37 6.96 6.60
CA VAL A 147 -18.04 6.66 6.02
C VAL A 147 -17.62 5.23 6.32
N LEU A 148 -17.70 4.78 7.59
CA LEU A 148 -17.35 3.42 7.98
C LEU A 148 -18.30 2.39 7.34
N ALA A 149 -19.59 2.69 7.24
CA ALA A 149 -20.55 1.83 6.54
C ALA A 149 -20.15 1.63 5.05
N LYS A 150 -19.77 2.72 4.36
CA LYS A 150 -19.30 2.66 2.96
C LYS A 150 -18.01 1.87 2.83
N MET A 151 -17.04 2.07 3.74
CA MET A 151 -15.79 1.33 3.76
C MET A 151 -16.03 -0.17 3.89
N PHE A 152 -16.72 -0.60 4.95
CA PHE A 152 -16.89 -2.01 5.27
C PHE A 152 -17.97 -2.72 4.45
N ALA A 153 -18.79 -2.00 3.67
CA ALA A 153 -19.57 -2.57 2.60
C ALA A 153 -18.68 -2.94 1.39
N GLY A 154 -17.59 -2.20 1.16
CA GLY A 154 -16.74 -2.37 -0.02
C GLY A 154 -15.52 -3.25 0.20
N PHE A 155 -14.92 -3.24 1.39
CA PHE A 155 -13.66 -3.94 1.67
C PHE A 155 -13.51 -4.35 3.13
N GLN A 156 -12.47 -5.11 3.41
CA GLN A 156 -12.06 -5.53 4.75
C GLN A 156 -10.67 -4.98 5.05
N LEU A 157 -10.27 -4.95 6.34
CA LEU A 157 -8.93 -4.57 6.77
C LEU A 157 -8.17 -5.80 7.25
N LEU A 158 -6.92 -5.95 6.78
CA LEU A 158 -5.92 -6.82 7.35
C LEU A 158 -4.92 -5.94 8.08
N VAL A 159 -4.91 -6.03 9.41
CA VAL A 159 -4.08 -5.16 10.24
C VAL A 159 -2.91 -5.95 10.78
N PHE A 160 -1.70 -5.61 10.33
CA PHE A 160 -0.50 -6.20 10.90
C PHE A 160 -0.03 -5.38 12.09
N GLN A 161 0.50 -6.09 13.06
CA GLN A 161 1.07 -5.51 14.25
C GLN A 161 2.53 -5.92 14.35
N ARG A 162 3.34 -4.98 14.80
CA ARG A 162 4.74 -5.26 15.11
C ARG A 162 4.85 -5.97 16.47
N GLN A 163 3.98 -5.62 17.42
CA GLN A 163 3.91 -6.21 18.76
C GLN A 163 2.48 -6.13 19.32
N GLY A 164 2.04 -7.14 20.07
CA GLY A 164 0.76 -7.16 20.78
C GLY A 164 -0.44 -7.64 19.94
N SER A 165 -1.64 -7.51 20.48
CA SER A 165 -2.91 -7.79 19.81
C SER A 165 -3.57 -6.50 19.32
N LEU A 166 -4.40 -6.58 18.29
CA LEU A 166 -5.23 -5.47 17.84
C LEU A 166 -6.39 -5.29 18.84
N ASP A 167 -6.21 -4.41 19.79
CA ASP A 167 -7.32 -3.99 20.63
C ASP A 167 -8.10 -2.92 19.86
N LEU A 168 -9.23 -3.35 19.27
CA LEU A 168 -10.16 -2.38 18.70
C LEU A 168 -10.64 -1.46 19.83
N PRO A 169 -10.63 -0.14 19.59
CA PRO A 169 -11.19 0.80 20.58
C PRO A 169 -12.56 0.34 21.06
N GLU A 170 -12.86 0.50 22.35
CA GLU A 170 -14.17 0.24 22.93
C GLU A 170 -15.21 1.27 22.42
N ASN A 171 -15.35 1.34 21.12
CA ASN A 171 -16.27 2.21 20.42
C ASN A 171 -17.36 1.33 19.77
N PRO A 172 -18.65 1.52 20.11
CA PRO A 172 -19.73 0.71 19.56
C PRO A 172 -19.78 0.69 18.03
N LEU A 173 -19.38 1.79 17.38
CA LEU A 173 -19.31 1.87 15.92
C LEU A 173 -18.23 0.95 15.35
N MET A 174 -17.08 0.83 16.03
CA MET A 174 -16.00 -0.08 15.62
C MET A 174 -16.37 -1.54 15.87
N GLN A 175 -17.00 -1.82 17.01
CA GLN A 175 -17.46 -3.17 17.33
C GLN A 175 -18.45 -3.72 16.29
N LYS A 176 -19.26 -2.85 15.69
CA LYS A 176 -20.17 -3.21 14.60
C LYS A 176 -19.44 -3.82 13.38
N TYR A 177 -18.18 -3.43 13.15
CA TYR A 177 -17.38 -3.88 12.00
C TYR A 177 -16.23 -4.80 12.40
N ALA A 178 -16.20 -5.31 13.62
CA ALA A 178 -15.14 -6.18 14.12
C ALA A 178 -14.89 -7.40 13.22
N ASN A 179 -15.95 -7.96 12.62
CA ASN A 179 -15.86 -9.09 11.68
C ASN A 179 -15.28 -8.72 10.29
N ARG A 180 -15.01 -7.44 10.04
CA ARG A 180 -14.39 -6.93 8.80
C ARG A 180 -12.94 -6.47 9.02
N ILE A 181 -12.45 -6.59 10.24
CA ILE A 181 -11.11 -6.18 10.64
C ILE A 181 -10.40 -7.41 11.17
N HIS A 182 -9.35 -7.84 10.49
CA HIS A 182 -8.65 -9.09 10.77
C HIS A 182 -7.23 -8.81 11.21
N ASN A 183 -6.76 -9.56 12.22
CA ASN A 183 -5.37 -9.53 12.61
C ASN A 183 -4.53 -10.32 11.58
N LEU A 184 -3.45 -9.73 11.12
CA LEU A 184 -2.46 -10.35 10.26
C LEU A 184 -1.22 -10.69 11.09
N GLU A 185 -0.98 -11.97 11.28
CA GLU A 185 0.18 -12.43 12.04
C GLU A 185 1.46 -12.36 11.22
N MET A 186 2.48 -11.73 11.80
CA MET A 186 3.82 -11.71 11.24
C MET A 186 4.70 -12.71 11.97
N ARG A 187 5.34 -13.61 11.23
CA ARG A 187 6.22 -14.65 11.81
C ARG A 187 7.62 -14.13 12.05
N GLU A 188 8.07 -13.17 11.25
CA GLU A 188 9.38 -12.56 11.36
C GLU A 188 9.28 -11.19 12.05
N ASN A 189 10.26 -10.87 12.87
CA ASN A 189 10.43 -9.52 13.37
C ASN A 189 10.96 -8.63 12.24
N LEU A 190 10.15 -7.66 11.79
CA LEU A 190 10.49 -6.72 10.73
C LEU A 190 10.64 -5.27 11.25
N ASP A 191 10.70 -5.09 12.57
CA ASP A 191 10.70 -3.77 13.21
C ASP A 191 11.89 -2.90 12.81
N TYR A 192 13.01 -3.55 12.49
CA TYR A 192 14.23 -2.89 12.04
C TYR A 192 14.23 -2.57 10.53
N ILE A 193 13.19 -2.96 9.76
CA ILE A 193 13.13 -2.71 8.31
C ILE A 193 12.07 -1.65 8.02
N SER A 194 12.49 -0.43 7.83
CA SER A 194 11.62 0.67 7.40
C SER A 194 12.26 1.45 6.24
N SER A 195 11.42 2.16 5.47
CA SER A 195 11.93 3.06 4.43
C SER A 195 12.73 4.23 5.03
N THR A 196 12.41 4.67 6.23
CA THR A 196 13.16 5.71 6.94
C THR A 196 14.55 5.22 7.30
N GLU A 197 14.66 4.02 7.89
CA GLU A 197 15.94 3.38 8.20
C GLU A 197 16.82 3.25 6.96
N VAL A 198 16.25 2.79 5.83
CA VAL A 198 17.00 2.69 4.57
C VAL A 198 17.56 4.06 4.14
N ARG A 199 16.77 5.13 4.20
CA ARG A 199 17.23 6.46 3.81
C ARG A 199 18.33 6.98 4.75
N GLN A 200 18.19 6.73 6.05
CA GLN A 200 19.18 7.09 7.06
C GLN A 200 20.53 6.40 6.78
N LEU A 201 20.52 5.07 6.64
CA LEU A 201 21.73 4.29 6.37
C LEU A 201 22.42 4.72 5.07
N VAL A 202 21.65 5.03 4.01
CA VAL A 202 22.23 5.54 2.76
C VAL A 202 22.91 6.88 2.97
N SER A 203 22.30 7.80 3.71
CA SER A 203 22.91 9.11 3.99
C SER A 203 24.19 9.01 4.80
N GLU A 204 24.30 7.98 5.64
CA GLU A 204 25.49 7.65 6.44
C GLU A 204 26.53 6.80 5.68
N GLY A 205 26.26 6.45 4.42
CA GLY A 205 27.14 5.58 3.63
C GLY A 205 27.16 4.10 4.10
N GLN A 206 26.15 3.69 4.87
CA GLN A 206 26.04 2.34 5.41
C GLN A 206 25.35 1.38 4.42
N PRO A 207 25.62 0.05 4.50
CA PRO A 207 25.03 -0.94 3.62
C PRO A 207 23.52 -1.15 3.90
N ILE A 208 22.74 -1.34 2.82
CA ILE A 208 21.29 -1.55 2.86
C ILE A 208 20.84 -2.88 2.25
N ALA A 209 21.78 -3.78 1.95
CA ALA A 209 21.52 -5.03 1.20
C ALA A 209 20.51 -5.96 1.90
N ASP A 210 20.44 -5.93 3.23
CA ASP A 210 19.52 -6.74 4.01
C ASP A 210 18.12 -6.11 4.18
N LEU A 211 17.97 -4.85 3.84
CA LEU A 211 16.73 -4.09 4.03
C LEU A 211 15.88 -3.97 2.77
N VAL A 212 16.51 -3.98 1.59
CA VAL A 212 15.84 -3.83 0.30
C VAL A 212 16.19 -4.97 -0.66
N PRO A 213 15.38 -5.22 -1.70
CA PRO A 213 15.79 -6.11 -2.79
C PRO A 213 17.10 -5.64 -3.44
N ARG A 214 17.90 -6.59 -3.93
CA ARG A 214 19.22 -6.32 -4.51
C ARG A 214 19.17 -5.28 -5.64
N GLU A 215 18.20 -5.42 -6.53
CA GLU A 215 18.01 -4.54 -7.69
C GLU A 215 17.65 -3.11 -7.26
N VAL A 216 16.90 -2.98 -6.15
CA VAL A 216 16.57 -1.68 -5.54
C VAL A 216 17.83 -1.03 -4.93
N ALA A 217 18.66 -1.80 -4.24
CA ALA A 217 19.93 -1.29 -3.69
C ALA A 217 20.85 -0.77 -4.79
N ILE A 218 21.00 -1.53 -5.89
CA ILE A 218 21.78 -1.13 -7.07
C ILE A 218 21.21 0.16 -7.68
N PHE A 219 19.89 0.26 -7.81
CA PHE A 219 19.23 1.44 -8.36
C PHE A 219 19.47 2.69 -7.50
N ILE A 220 19.31 2.57 -6.17
CA ILE A 220 19.58 3.66 -5.22
C ILE A 220 21.00 4.16 -5.38
N GLN A 221 21.98 3.26 -5.42
CA GLN A 221 23.39 3.61 -5.59
C GLN A 221 23.65 4.29 -6.95
N LYS A 222 23.14 3.72 -8.04
CA LYS A 222 23.34 4.23 -9.41
C LYS A 222 22.80 5.65 -9.60
N HIS A 223 21.67 5.98 -8.95
CA HIS A 223 21.00 7.27 -9.07
C HIS A 223 21.33 8.23 -7.93
N ASN A 224 22.26 7.87 -7.04
CA ASN A 224 22.66 8.66 -5.87
C ASN A 224 21.48 9.11 -5.00
N LEU A 225 20.44 8.28 -4.87
CA LEU A 225 19.26 8.63 -4.09
C LEU A 225 19.60 8.64 -2.60
N TYR A 226 18.94 9.51 -1.85
CA TYR A 226 18.98 9.63 -0.38
C TYR A 226 20.33 10.02 0.25
N ARG A 227 21.35 10.43 -0.52
CA ARG A 227 22.67 10.83 0.03
C ARG A 227 22.60 12.05 0.94
N ASP A 228 21.75 13.01 0.58
CA ASP A 228 21.57 14.27 1.31
C ASP A 228 20.29 14.22 2.20
N PHE A 229 19.89 13.02 2.62
CA PHE A 229 18.71 12.86 3.45
C PHE A 229 19.03 13.28 4.88
N ALA A 230 18.41 14.39 5.35
CA ALA A 230 18.33 14.75 6.76
C ALA A 230 16.91 14.49 7.24
N GLU A 231 16.77 13.76 8.34
CA GLU A 231 15.46 13.59 8.99
C GLU A 231 15.00 14.95 9.54
N GLN A 232 13.81 15.41 9.10
CA GLN A 232 13.15 16.64 9.59
C GLN A 232 12.23 16.32 10.75
#